data_a76c83e74455d6aef0d832c3c56f6e92
#
_entry.id   a76c83e74455d6aef0d832c3c56f6e92
#
_cell.length_a   1.000
_cell.length_b   1.000
_cell.length_c   1.000
_cell.angle_alpha   90.00
_cell.angle_beta   90.00
_cell.angle_gamma   90.00
#
_symmetry.space_group_name_H-M   'P 1'
#
loop_
_entity.id
_entity.type
_entity.pdbx_description
1 polymer ?
#
loop_
_entity_poly.entity_id
_entity_poly.type
_entity_poly.pdbx_seq_one_letter_code
_entity_poly.pdbx_strand_id
1 'polypeptide(L)' 'MDEQKETEAVEELTKAINFKLDMQMLRLRAAFYESMGDISSALQDCEAALCLDPNHAETLDMYQRAQKLRFQS' A
#
# COMPACT_ATOMS: atom_id res chain seq x y z
N MET A 1 7.42 -10.12 17.71
CA MET A 1 6.39 -9.40 17.02
C MET A 1 6.81 -7.99 16.70
N ASP A 2 6.86 -7.67 15.45
CA ASP A 2 7.54 -6.46 15.03
C ASP A 2 6.61 -5.47 14.34
N GLU A 3 5.41 -5.29 14.91
CA GLU A 3 4.50 -4.27 14.42
C GLU A 3 5.16 -2.91 14.42
N GLN A 4 6.03 -2.66 15.38
CA GLN A 4 6.75 -1.39 15.47
C GLN A 4 7.67 -1.17 14.28
N LYS A 5 8.32 -2.24 13.80
CA LYS A 5 9.17 -2.15 12.61
C LYS A 5 8.37 -1.82 11.38
N GLU A 6 7.20 -2.42 11.23
CA GLU A 6 6.32 -2.11 10.12
C GLU A 6 5.84 -0.66 10.18
N THR A 7 5.47 -0.20 11.37
CA THR A 7 5.06 1.19 11.56
C THR A 7 6.18 2.15 11.20
N GLU A 8 7.40 1.84 11.62
CA GLU A 8 8.55 2.68 11.29
C GLU A 8 8.81 2.69 9.79
N ALA A 9 8.69 1.53 9.15
CA ALA A 9 8.86 1.45 7.69
C ALA A 9 7.82 2.30 6.97
N VAL A 10 6.57 2.23 7.43
CA VAL A 10 5.49 3.05 6.85
C VAL A 10 5.79 4.53 7.02
N GLU A 11 6.27 4.94 8.18
CA GLU A 11 6.61 6.34 8.43
C GLU A 11 7.70 6.82 7.49
N GLU A 12 8.75 6.01 7.30
CA GLU A 12 9.83 6.37 6.38
C GLU A 12 9.35 6.45 4.94
N LEU A 13 8.51 5.50 4.53
CA LEU A 13 7.93 5.52 3.20
C LEU A 13 7.04 6.73 3.01
N THR A 14 6.27 7.10 4.03
CA THR A 14 5.40 8.26 3.98
C THR A 14 6.20 9.53 3.75
N LYS A 15 7.33 9.67 4.44
CA LYS A 15 8.21 10.82 4.24
C LYS A 15 8.76 10.85 2.83
N ALA A 16 9.21 9.70 2.33
CA ALA A 16 9.75 9.61 0.98
C ALA A 16 8.70 9.96 -0.08
N ILE A 17 7.48 9.45 0.10
CA ILE A 17 6.38 9.72 -0.82
C ILE A 17 6.01 11.20 -0.81
N ASN A 18 6.00 11.81 0.37
CA ASN A 18 5.71 13.25 0.48
C ASN A 18 6.79 14.10 -0.17
N PHE A 19 8.03 13.63 -0.16
CA PHE A 19 9.12 14.30 -0.85
C PHE A 19 9.00 14.17 -2.37
N LYS A 20 8.73 12.94 -2.83
CA LYS A 20 8.55 12.66 -4.25
C LYS A 20 7.64 11.46 -4.41
N LEU A 21 6.51 11.65 -5.06
CA LEU A 21 5.55 10.58 -5.31
C LEU A 21 6.17 9.52 -6.20
N ASP A 22 6.20 8.27 -5.72
CA ASP A 22 6.83 7.16 -6.41
C ASP A 22 5.94 5.94 -6.30
N MET A 23 5.65 5.32 -7.45
CA MET A 23 4.76 4.18 -7.52
C MET A 23 5.27 2.98 -6.71
N GLN A 24 6.58 2.71 -6.77
CA GLN A 24 7.15 1.59 -6.03
C GLN A 24 7.00 1.79 -4.53
N MET A 25 7.19 3.01 -4.06
CA MET A 25 7.03 3.31 -2.63
C MET A 25 5.58 3.20 -2.19
N LEU A 26 4.64 3.64 -3.03
CA LEU A 26 3.23 3.46 -2.74
C LEU A 26 2.88 1.98 -2.62
N ARG A 27 3.35 1.17 -3.56
CA ARG A 27 3.10 -0.26 -3.52
C ARG A 27 3.72 -0.92 -2.30
N LEU A 28 4.93 -0.52 -1.96
CA LEU A 28 5.62 -1.06 -0.79
C LEU A 28 4.87 -0.68 0.48
N ARG A 29 4.44 0.57 0.59
CA ARG A 29 3.66 1.00 1.75
C ARG A 29 2.32 0.24 1.81
N ALA A 30 1.68 0.05 0.67
CA ALA A 30 0.45 -0.74 0.63
C ALA A 30 0.66 -2.16 1.14
N ALA A 31 1.79 -2.78 0.77
CA ALA A 31 2.11 -4.12 1.24
C ALA A 31 2.29 -4.16 2.75
N PHE A 32 2.95 -3.14 3.32
CA PHE A 32 3.07 -3.04 4.77
C PHE A 32 1.72 -2.86 5.45
N TYR A 33 0.88 -1.98 4.91
CA TYR A 33 -0.45 -1.80 5.46
C TYR A 33 -1.26 -3.10 5.44
N GLU A 34 -1.18 -3.83 4.33
CA GLU A 34 -1.88 -5.11 4.22
C GLU A 34 -1.38 -6.10 5.28
N SER A 35 -0.07 -6.17 5.48
CA SER A 35 0.53 -7.02 6.49
C SER A 35 0.09 -6.64 7.89
N MET A 36 -0.11 -5.36 8.13
CA MET A 36 -0.55 -4.86 9.43
C MET A 36 -2.05 -5.01 9.65
N GLY A 37 -2.78 -5.43 8.62
CA GLY A 37 -4.22 -5.55 8.70
C GLY A 37 -4.98 -4.27 8.40
N ASP A 38 -4.28 -3.21 8.00
CA ASP A 38 -4.90 -1.94 7.66
C ASP A 38 -5.26 -1.91 6.17
N ILE A 39 -6.30 -2.64 5.84
CA ILE A 39 -6.67 -2.86 4.44
C ILE A 39 -7.15 -1.57 3.77
N SER A 40 -7.84 -0.71 4.52
CA SER A 40 -8.31 0.56 3.97
C SER A 40 -7.16 1.43 3.47
N SER A 41 -6.10 1.54 4.27
CA SER A 41 -4.92 2.31 3.86
C SER A 41 -4.20 1.66 2.69
N ALA A 42 -4.14 0.33 2.69
CA ALA A 42 -3.54 -0.40 1.58
C ALA A 42 -4.28 -0.11 0.28
N LEU A 43 -5.61 -0.10 0.32
CA LEU A 43 -6.42 0.21 -0.85
C LEU A 43 -6.18 1.64 -1.34
N GLN A 44 -6.06 2.59 -0.42
CA GLN A 44 -5.77 3.97 -0.80
C GLN A 44 -4.44 4.09 -1.53
N ASP A 45 -3.42 3.40 -1.05
CA ASP A 45 -2.11 3.43 -1.70
C ASP A 45 -2.14 2.74 -3.06
N CYS A 46 -2.90 1.64 -3.18
CA CYS A 46 -3.08 0.98 -4.48
C CYS A 46 -3.77 1.91 -5.47
N GLU A 47 -4.80 2.63 -5.03
CA GLU A 47 -5.50 3.57 -5.88
C GLU A 47 -4.57 4.69 -6.34
N ALA A 48 -3.75 5.21 -5.44
CA ALA A 48 -2.78 6.24 -5.81
C ALA A 48 -1.78 5.71 -6.84
N ALA A 49 -1.30 4.48 -6.64
CA ALA A 49 -0.37 3.87 -7.60
C ALA A 49 -1.04 3.66 -8.95
N LEU A 50 -2.30 3.27 -8.97
CA LEU A 50 -3.05 3.08 -10.22
C LEU A 50 -3.33 4.39 -10.92
N CYS A 51 -3.36 5.51 -10.20
CA CYS A 51 -3.43 6.82 -10.82
C CYS A 51 -2.17 7.13 -11.63
N LEU A 52 -1.02 6.61 -11.17
CA LEU A 52 0.23 6.80 -11.87
C LEU A 52 0.38 5.85 -13.06
N ASP A 53 -0.07 4.60 -12.89
CA ASP A 53 -0.02 3.59 -13.95
C ASP A 53 -1.25 2.70 -13.85
N PRO A 54 -2.35 3.05 -14.54
CA PRO A 54 -3.61 2.31 -14.44
C PRO A 54 -3.53 0.87 -14.95
N ASN A 55 -2.53 0.56 -15.74
CA ASN A 55 -2.39 -0.76 -16.36
C ASN A 55 -1.35 -1.63 -15.69
N HIS A 56 -0.85 -1.23 -14.53
CA HIS A 56 0.17 -2.00 -13.83
C HIS A 56 -0.44 -3.25 -13.21
N ALA A 57 -0.13 -4.40 -13.79
CA ALA A 57 -0.77 -5.67 -13.43
C ALA A 57 -0.56 -6.03 -11.96
N GLU A 58 0.66 -5.87 -11.46
CA GLU A 58 0.96 -6.21 -10.06
C GLU A 58 0.15 -5.36 -9.09
N THR A 59 -0.02 -4.08 -9.40
CA THR A 59 -0.82 -3.20 -8.54
C THR A 59 -2.29 -3.56 -8.62
N LEU A 60 -2.78 -3.91 -9.81
CA LEU A 60 -4.16 -4.35 -9.95
C LEU A 60 -4.43 -5.62 -9.15
N ASP A 61 -3.49 -6.58 -9.18
CA ASP A 61 -3.62 -7.80 -8.38
C ASP A 61 -3.66 -7.47 -6.89
N MET A 62 -2.78 -6.61 -6.44
CA MET A 62 -2.74 -6.19 -5.04
C MET A 62 -4.04 -5.52 -4.64
N TYR A 63 -4.55 -4.64 -5.48
CA TYR A 63 -5.80 -3.93 -5.23
C TYR A 63 -6.96 -4.91 -5.10
N GLN A 64 -7.08 -5.85 -6.04
CA GLN A 64 -8.15 -6.84 -6.02
C GLN A 64 -8.08 -7.72 -4.78
N ARG A 65 -6.86 -8.15 -4.41
CA ARG A 65 -6.67 -8.97 -3.23
C ARG A 65 -7.07 -8.21 -1.97
N ALA A 66 -6.68 -6.95 -1.87
CA ALA A 66 -7.03 -6.13 -0.72
C ALA A 66 -8.54 -5.91 -0.62
N GLN A 67 -9.20 -5.73 -1.76
CA GLN A 67 -10.67 -5.60 -1.77
C GLN A 67 -11.34 -6.86 -1.25
N LYS A 68 -10.85 -8.03 -1.65
CA LYS A 68 -11.40 -9.30 -1.16
C LYS A 68 -11.24 -9.42 0.36
N LEU A 69 -10.07 -9.05 0.86
CA LEU A 69 -9.82 -9.09 2.31
C LEU A 69 -10.76 -8.15 3.04
N ARG A 70 -10.99 -6.98 2.49
CA ARG A 70 -11.90 -6.00 3.09
C ARG A 70 -13.31 -6.53 3.20
N PHE A 71 -13.80 -7.20 2.15
CA PHE A 71 -15.16 -7.73 2.15
C PHE A 71 -15.32 -8.98 2.99
N GLN A 72 -14.23 -9.66 3.30
CA GLN A 72 -14.27 -10.87 4.12
C GLN A 72 -14.18 -10.59 5.61
N SER A 73 -13.78 -9.41 6.00
CA SER A 73 -13.58 -9.08 7.41
C SER A 73 -14.83 -8.63 8.13
#